data_0c4f5c71bbba0786bf5ae376948ed5f6
#
_entry.id   0c4f5c71bbba0786bf5ae376948ed5f6
#
_cell.length_a   1.000
_cell.length_b   1.000
_cell.length_c   1.000
_cell.angle_alpha   90.00
_cell.angle_beta   90.00
_cell.angle_gamma   90.00
#
_symmetry.space_group_name_H-M   'P 1'
#
loop_
_entity.id
_entity.type
_entity.pdbx_description
1 polymer ?
#
loop_
_entity_poly.entity_id
_entity_poly.type
_entity_poly.pdbx_seq_one_letter_code
_entity_poly.pdbx_strand_id
1 'polypeptide(L)'
;MKTLAAIVLVTFALMPATTSAQATDLTGNWNATFTRTAPTGQTQSITFTFHFTQKGKELTGTVGPEPARQWKVEKGVVDGAKVTFQVQQPDGPLRSFDLTLAKGHLTGNMRLDFEGQTADVAVDAERAK
;
A
#
# COMPACT_ATOMS: atom_id res chain seq x y z
N MET A 1 42.33 -16.69 48.53
CA MET A 1 41.92 -16.58 48.24
C MET A 1 41.34 -16.01 47.59
N LYS A 2 41.01 -15.76 47.11
CA LYS A 2 40.46 -15.39 46.57
C LYS A 2 39.79 -15.20 45.73
N THR A 3 39.32 -14.93 45.32
CA THR A 3 38.64 -14.78 44.61
C THR A 3 38.16 -14.33 43.77
N LEU A 4 37.87 -14.16 43.24
CA LEU A 4 37.38 -13.83 42.42
C LEU A 4 36.56 -13.54 41.68
N ALA A 5 36.02 -13.32 41.31
CA ALA A 5 35.21 -13.07 40.78
C ALA A 5 34.87 -12.70 39.73
N ALA A 6 34.65 -12.66 39.21
CA ALA A 6 34.35 -12.47 38.15
C ALA A 6 33.35 -11.99 37.49
N ILE A 7 32.87 -11.71 37.16
CA ILE A 7 31.93 -11.24 36.68
C ILE A 7 31.63 -10.94 35.53
N VAL A 8 31.21 -10.96 34.95
CA VAL A 8 30.78 -10.73 33.94
C VAL A 8 29.94 -10.18 33.39
N LEU A 9 29.56 -9.89 32.94
CA LEU A 9 28.74 -9.31 32.46
C LEU A 9 28.30 -9.25 31.31
N VAL A 10 27.72 -9.18 30.88
CA VAL A 10 27.18 -9.14 29.90
C VAL A 10 26.49 -8.42 29.29
N THR A 11 26.14 -8.14 28.80
CA THR A 11 25.47 -7.39 28.29
C THR A 11 24.93 -7.43 27.26
N PHE A 12 24.45 -7.19 26.73
CA PHE A 12 23.83 -7.21 25.76
C PHE A 12 23.07 -6.43 25.11
N ALA A 13 22.83 -6.32 24.67
CA ALA A 13 22.28 -5.57 24.09
C ALA A 13 21.46 -5.58 23.23
N LEU A 14 21.01 -5.38 22.83
CA LEU A 14 20.18 -5.44 22.07
C LEU A 14 19.70 -4.77 21.18
N MET A 15 19.32 -4.58 20.65
CA MET A 15 18.80 -4.14 19.79
C MET A 15 18.07 -3.89 19.09
N PRO A 16 17.66 -3.59 18.68
CA PRO A 16 16.93 -3.25 18.07
C PRO A 16 16.48 -3.19 17.07
N ALA A 17 16.03 -3.21 16.78
CA ALA A 17 15.51 -3.24 15.94
C ALA A 17 15.09 -2.65 15.16
N THR A 18 14.94 -2.29 15.06
CA THR A 18 14.60 -1.70 14.45
C THR A 18 14.06 -1.58 13.56
N THR A 19 13.79 -1.80 13.37
CA THR A 19 13.31 -1.76 12.57
C THR A 19 12.68 -1.26 11.89
N SER A 20 12.46 -1.00 12.08
CA SER A 20 11.93 -0.41 11.64
C SER A 20 11.64 -0.06 10.65
N ALA A 21 11.89 -0.08 10.46
CA ALA A 21 11.82 0.32 9.48
C ALA A 21 10.74 0.15 8.80
N GLN A 22 10.46 -0.51 8.84
CA GLN A 22 9.55 -0.73 8.30
C GLN A 22 8.65 -0.12 8.52
N ALA A 23 8.74 0.21 9.15
CA ALA A 23 7.75 0.91 9.51
C ALA A 23 7.31 1.81 8.55
N THR A 24 7.01 1.46 7.55
CA THR A 24 6.49 2.32 6.59
C THR A 24 5.08 2.61 6.91
N ASP A 25 4.80 3.81 7.20
CA ASP A 25 3.45 4.26 7.45
C ASP A 25 2.92 4.84 6.16
N LEU A 26 1.86 4.25 5.67
CA LEU A 26 1.28 4.68 4.42
C LEU A 26 0.34 5.87 4.57
N THR A 27 0.16 6.34 5.80
CA THR A 27 -0.71 7.48 6.06
C THR A 27 -0.29 8.69 5.24
N GLY A 28 -1.24 9.30 4.57
CA GLY A 28 -0.99 10.47 3.76
C GLY A 28 -1.63 10.36 2.40
N ASN A 29 -1.23 11.27 1.53
CA ASN A 29 -1.79 11.33 0.18
C ASN A 29 -0.82 10.72 -0.81
N TRP A 30 -1.37 10.01 -1.77
CA TRP A 30 -0.60 9.35 -2.81
C TRP A 30 -1.21 9.66 -4.16
N ASN A 31 -0.36 9.83 -5.16
CA ASN A 31 -0.81 9.97 -6.55
C ASN A 31 -0.56 8.66 -7.25
N ALA A 32 -1.60 8.07 -7.77
CA ALA A 32 -1.51 6.77 -8.42
C ALA A 32 -1.78 6.93 -9.90
N THR A 33 -0.96 6.29 -10.71
CA THR A 33 -1.15 6.24 -12.14
C THR A 33 -1.59 4.84 -12.53
N PHE A 34 -2.73 4.74 -13.18
CA PHE A 34 -3.25 3.48 -13.69
C PHE A 34 -2.96 3.43 -15.18
N THR A 35 -2.31 2.38 -15.62
CA THR A 35 -1.94 2.23 -17.02
C THR A 35 -2.60 0.98 -17.57
N ARG A 36 -3.27 1.14 -18.69
CA ARG A 36 -3.97 0.06 -19.35
C ARG A 36 -3.62 0.06 -20.83
N THR A 37 -3.31 -1.12 -21.36
CA THR A 37 -3.03 -1.26 -22.77
C THR A 37 -4.25 -1.84 -23.46
N ALA A 38 -4.76 -1.12 -24.44
CA ALA A 38 -5.92 -1.55 -25.20
C ALA A 38 -5.50 -2.65 -26.19
N PRO A 39 -6.47 -3.45 -26.69
CA PRO A 39 -6.16 -4.48 -27.67
C PRO A 39 -5.49 -3.94 -28.94
N THR A 40 -5.70 -2.67 -29.22
CA THR A 40 -5.07 -2.02 -30.39
C THR A 40 -3.62 -1.68 -30.16
N GLY A 41 -3.10 -1.91 -28.94
CA GLY A 41 -1.73 -1.56 -28.60
C GLY A 41 -1.57 -0.20 -27.99
N GLN A 42 -2.65 0.60 -27.96
CA GLN A 42 -2.58 1.92 -27.35
C GLN A 42 -2.58 1.81 -25.84
N THR A 43 -1.76 2.65 -25.22
CA THR A 43 -1.67 2.71 -23.77
C THR A 43 -2.39 3.95 -23.27
N GLN A 44 -3.25 3.77 -22.27
CA GLN A 44 -3.97 4.85 -21.64
C GLN A 44 -3.58 4.91 -20.18
N SER A 45 -3.45 6.12 -19.68
CA SER A 45 -3.11 6.34 -18.29
C SER A 45 -4.08 7.30 -17.65
N ILE A 46 -4.52 7.00 -16.44
CA ILE A 46 -5.34 7.93 -15.66
C ILE A 46 -4.72 8.02 -14.27
N THR A 47 -4.95 9.14 -13.62
CA THR A 47 -4.40 9.41 -12.32
C THR A 47 -5.49 9.44 -11.27
N PHE A 48 -5.27 8.72 -10.18
CA PHE A 48 -6.17 8.72 -9.04
C PHE A 48 -5.40 9.23 -7.84
N THR A 49 -6.13 9.69 -6.83
CA THR A 49 -5.53 10.11 -5.58
C THR A 49 -5.95 9.13 -4.50
N PHE A 50 -4.97 8.67 -3.72
CA PHE A 50 -5.23 7.83 -2.57
C PHE A 50 -5.03 8.67 -1.31
N HIS A 51 -5.95 8.57 -0.38
CA HIS A 51 -5.82 9.18 0.94
C HIS A 51 -5.86 8.04 1.94
N PHE A 52 -4.73 7.73 2.54
CA PHE A 52 -4.60 6.56 3.41
C PHE A 52 -4.40 6.94 4.86
N THR A 53 -4.93 6.10 5.73
CA THR A 53 -4.62 6.13 7.16
C THR A 53 -4.31 4.70 7.56
N GLN A 54 -3.14 4.48 8.13
CA GLN A 54 -2.71 3.15 8.53
C GLN A 54 -2.65 3.07 10.05
N LYS A 55 -3.22 1.99 10.59
CA LYS A 55 -3.11 1.68 12.00
C LYS A 55 -2.70 0.23 12.11
N GLY A 56 -1.42 0.01 12.46
CA GLY A 56 -0.92 -1.35 12.48
C GLY A 56 -1.00 -1.96 11.11
N LYS A 57 -1.75 -3.03 10.98
CA LYS A 57 -1.94 -3.69 9.70
C LYS A 57 -3.22 -3.29 9.01
N GLU A 58 -3.97 -2.39 9.60
CA GLU A 58 -5.24 -1.98 9.02
C GLU A 58 -5.05 -0.72 8.19
N LEU A 59 -5.58 -0.72 6.98
CA LEU A 59 -5.50 0.41 6.09
C LEU A 59 -6.90 0.90 5.79
N THR A 60 -7.12 2.20 6.01
CA THR A 60 -8.40 2.83 5.69
C THR A 60 -8.14 4.06 4.86
N GLY A 61 -9.19 4.67 4.37
CA GLY A 61 -9.06 5.90 3.61
C GLY A 61 -9.99 5.94 2.43
N THR A 62 -9.62 6.71 1.43
CA THR A 62 -10.42 6.90 0.22
C THR A 62 -9.54 6.88 -1.01
N VAL A 63 -10.16 6.56 -2.13
CA VAL A 63 -9.50 6.51 -3.43
C VAL A 63 -10.46 7.10 -4.45
N GLY A 64 -9.97 7.94 -5.33
CA GLY A 64 -10.81 8.48 -6.37
C GLY A 64 -10.04 9.29 -7.40
N PRO A 65 -10.70 9.64 -8.50
CA PRO A 65 -10.04 10.37 -9.59
C PRO A 65 -9.80 11.83 -9.28
N GLU A 66 -10.52 12.38 -8.30
CA GLU A 66 -10.37 13.77 -7.92
C GLU A 66 -10.83 13.95 -6.49
N PRO A 67 -10.42 15.04 -5.83
CA PRO A 67 -10.76 15.22 -4.42
C PRO A 67 -12.27 15.20 -4.13
N ALA A 68 -13.08 15.61 -5.07
CA ALA A 68 -14.53 15.65 -4.86
C ALA A 68 -15.19 14.31 -5.12
N ARG A 69 -14.48 13.35 -5.64
CA ARG A 69 -15.04 12.04 -5.97
C ARG A 69 -14.15 10.96 -5.38
N GLN A 70 -14.44 10.59 -4.16
CA GLN A 70 -13.65 9.61 -3.42
C GLN A 70 -14.54 8.48 -2.95
N TRP A 71 -14.04 7.27 -3.01
CA TRP A 71 -14.73 6.08 -2.55
C TRP A 71 -13.94 5.45 -1.42
N LYS A 72 -14.64 4.86 -0.49
CA LYS A 72 -14.04 4.33 0.72
C LYS A 72 -13.19 3.08 0.44
N VAL A 73 -12.02 3.04 1.06
CA VAL A 73 -11.17 1.85 1.05
C VAL A 73 -11.77 0.82 1.99
N GLU A 74 -11.90 -0.42 1.53
CA GLU A 74 -12.43 -1.50 2.32
C GLU A 74 -11.46 -2.66 2.36
N LYS A 75 -11.50 -3.42 3.43
CA LYS A 75 -10.65 -4.61 3.60
C LYS A 75 -9.18 -4.30 3.38
N GLY A 76 -8.76 -3.14 3.84
CA GLY A 76 -7.36 -2.73 3.68
C GLY A 76 -6.46 -3.43 4.66
N VAL A 77 -5.39 -4.04 4.15
CA VAL A 77 -4.42 -4.75 4.96
C VAL A 77 -3.02 -4.40 4.48
N VAL A 78 -2.16 -4.12 5.44
CA VAL A 78 -0.73 -3.91 5.17
C VAL A 78 0.02 -5.03 5.87
N ASP A 79 0.75 -5.82 5.10
CA ASP A 79 1.52 -6.94 5.63
C ASP A 79 2.93 -6.81 5.11
N GLY A 80 3.80 -6.22 5.94
CA GLY A 80 5.14 -5.90 5.49
C GLY A 80 5.08 -4.90 4.34
N ALA A 81 5.62 -5.29 3.21
CA ALA A 81 5.59 -4.43 2.02
C ALA A 81 4.35 -4.66 1.18
N LYS A 82 3.52 -5.62 1.54
CA LYS A 82 2.36 -6.00 0.74
C LYS A 82 1.15 -5.21 1.20
N VAL A 83 0.43 -4.62 0.25
CA VAL A 83 -0.73 -3.79 0.54
C VAL A 83 -1.88 -4.27 -0.33
N THR A 84 -2.99 -4.62 0.31
CA THR A 84 -4.17 -5.05 -0.43
C THR A 84 -5.38 -4.29 0.10
N PHE A 85 -6.29 -3.95 -0.79
CA PHE A 85 -7.54 -3.31 -0.39
C PHE A 85 -8.52 -3.36 -1.54
N GLN A 86 -9.75 -3.03 -1.23
CA GLN A 86 -10.82 -3.01 -2.22
C GLN A 86 -11.55 -1.68 -2.17
N VAL A 87 -12.08 -1.28 -3.31
CA VAL A 87 -12.88 -0.07 -3.43
C VAL A 87 -14.10 -0.42 -4.27
N GLN A 88 -15.29 -0.26 -3.69
CA GLN A 88 -16.52 -0.51 -4.41
C GLN A 88 -17.08 0.82 -4.87
N GLN A 89 -17.05 1.04 -6.16
CA GLN A 89 -17.62 2.25 -6.72
C GLN A 89 -19.13 2.07 -6.82
N PRO A 90 -19.94 3.02 -6.35
CA PRO A 90 -21.38 2.92 -6.49
C PRO A 90 -21.75 2.79 -7.96
N ASP A 91 -22.57 1.79 -8.26
CA ASP A 91 -23.01 1.54 -9.63
C ASP A 91 -21.87 1.32 -10.61
N GLY A 92 -20.73 0.88 -10.10
CA GLY A 92 -19.57 0.65 -10.95
C GLY A 92 -18.81 -0.58 -10.51
N PRO A 93 -17.61 -0.75 -11.03
CA PRO A 93 -16.84 -1.96 -10.77
C PRO A 93 -16.32 -2.01 -9.35
N LEU A 94 -16.08 -3.24 -8.90
CA LEU A 94 -15.29 -3.48 -7.70
C LEU A 94 -13.84 -3.46 -8.11
N ARG A 95 -13.04 -2.67 -7.41
CA ARG A 95 -11.62 -2.56 -7.68
C ARG A 95 -10.87 -3.25 -6.55
N SER A 96 -10.06 -4.23 -6.91
CA SER A 96 -9.23 -4.95 -5.93
C SER A 96 -7.79 -4.62 -6.21
N PHE A 97 -7.12 -4.08 -5.21
CA PHE A 97 -5.73 -3.64 -5.36
C PHE A 97 -4.79 -4.61 -4.68
N ASP A 98 -3.72 -4.94 -5.36
CA ASP A 98 -2.66 -5.78 -4.83
C ASP A 98 -1.34 -5.09 -5.15
N LEU A 99 -0.80 -4.40 -4.17
CA LEU A 99 0.35 -3.53 -4.38
C LEU A 99 1.50 -3.95 -3.48
N THR A 100 2.69 -3.58 -3.88
CA THR A 100 3.89 -3.81 -3.09
C THR A 100 4.62 -2.49 -2.94
N LEU A 101 5.02 -2.19 -1.72
CA LEU A 101 5.79 -0.99 -1.44
C LEU A 101 7.27 -1.26 -1.68
N ALA A 102 7.87 -0.50 -2.58
CA ALA A 102 9.29 -0.63 -2.86
C ALA A 102 9.82 0.73 -3.31
N LYS A 103 10.90 1.16 -2.71
CA LYS A 103 11.58 2.40 -3.10
C LYS A 103 10.65 3.61 -3.11
N GLY A 104 9.74 3.66 -2.15
CA GLY A 104 8.83 4.79 -2.05
C GLY A 104 7.65 4.76 -2.99
N HIS A 105 7.48 3.70 -3.75
CA HIS A 105 6.37 3.51 -4.66
C HIS A 105 5.53 2.33 -4.24
N LEU A 106 4.21 2.45 -4.47
CA LEU A 106 3.30 1.32 -4.37
C LEU A 106 3.01 0.87 -5.79
N THR A 107 3.50 -0.30 -6.15
CA THR A 107 3.32 -0.81 -7.50
C THR A 107 2.65 -2.16 -7.49
N GLY A 108 1.93 -2.46 -8.53
CA GLY A 108 1.24 -3.74 -8.65
C GLY A 108 0.10 -3.65 -9.62
N ASN A 109 -0.99 -4.31 -9.26
CA ASN A 109 -2.13 -4.42 -10.16
C ASN A 109 -3.42 -4.10 -9.44
N MET A 110 -4.37 -3.61 -10.22
CA MET A 110 -5.74 -3.43 -9.78
C MET A 110 -6.61 -4.28 -10.68
N ARG A 111 -7.47 -5.08 -10.07
CA ARG A 111 -8.43 -5.87 -10.83
C ARG A 111 -9.77 -5.18 -10.80
N LEU A 112 -10.34 -4.99 -11.97
CA LEU A 112 -11.70 -4.48 -12.11
C LEU A 112 -12.64 -5.65 -12.32
N ASP A 113 -13.67 -5.74 -11.48
CA ASP A 113 -14.70 -6.75 -11.63
C ASP A 113 -16.02 -6.03 -11.87
N PHE A 114 -16.63 -6.28 -13.01
CA PHE A 114 -17.88 -5.63 -13.35
C PHE A 114 -18.72 -6.56 -14.24
N GLU A 115 -19.89 -6.89 -13.74
CA GLU A 115 -20.85 -7.71 -14.50
C GLU A 115 -20.23 -9.00 -15.03
N GLY A 116 -19.46 -9.66 -14.16
CA GLY A 116 -18.87 -10.95 -14.52
C GLY A 116 -17.61 -10.87 -15.35
N GLN A 117 -17.18 -9.67 -15.69
CA GLN A 117 -15.96 -9.49 -16.46
C GLN A 117 -14.87 -8.90 -15.57
N THR A 118 -13.64 -9.30 -15.85
CA THR A 118 -12.49 -8.79 -15.09
C THR A 118 -11.46 -8.21 -16.03
N ALA A 119 -10.72 -7.24 -15.53
CA ALA A 119 -9.62 -6.63 -16.26
C ALA A 119 -8.54 -6.26 -15.27
N ASP A 120 -7.29 -6.38 -15.67
CA ASP A 120 -6.17 -6.01 -14.81
C ASP A 120 -5.55 -4.73 -15.33
N VAL A 121 -5.21 -3.85 -14.39
CA VAL A 121 -4.65 -2.54 -14.71
C VAL A 121 -3.38 -2.38 -13.87
N ALA A 122 -2.31 -1.94 -14.49
CA ALA A 122 -1.07 -1.68 -13.76
C ALA A 122 -1.20 -0.41 -12.94
N VAL A 123 -0.63 -0.44 -11.75
CA VAL A 123 -0.72 0.68 -10.79
C VAL A 123 0.67 1.07 -10.33
N ASP A 124 0.93 2.37 -10.33
CA ASP A 124 2.16 2.92 -9.76
C ASP A 124 1.76 4.16 -8.97
N ALA A 125 1.92 4.10 -7.67
CA ALA A 125 1.56 5.21 -6.81
C ALA A 125 2.79 5.73 -6.09
N GLU A 126 2.86 7.05 -5.92
CA GLU A 126 3.93 7.67 -5.16
C GLU A 126 3.32 8.72 -4.26
N ARG A 127 4.06 9.08 -3.21
CA ARG A 127 3.55 10.07 -2.28
C ARG A 127 3.36 11.41 -2.99
N ALA A 128 2.25 12.04 -2.69
CA ALA A 128 1.99 13.37 -3.18
C ALA A 128 2.91 14.35 -2.45
N LYS A 129 3.33 15.35 -3.16
CA LYS A 129 4.24 16.37 -2.61
C LYS A 129 3.49 17.56 -2.09
#